data_47c1867d8769188990e8dccf5b73e7c0
#
_entry.id   47c1867d8769188990e8dccf5b73e7c0
#
_cell.length_a   1.000
_cell.length_b   1.000
_cell.length_c   1.000
_cell.angle_alpha   90.00
_cell.angle_beta   90.00
_cell.angle_gamma   90.00
#
_symmetry.space_group_name_H-M   'P 1'
#
loop_
_entity.id
_entity.type
_entity.pdbx_description
1 polymer ?
#
loop_
_entity_poly.entity_id
_entity_poly.type
_entity_poly.pdbx_seq_one_letter_code
_entity_poly.pdbx_strand_id
1 'polypeptide(L)'
;AKTNLKTLAYNSIKQKIITCEYAPGTYLSEELITDQLKISRTPVRDALSRLEQEGLLEIRPKKGIMVTTLSIKDVNMIFEIRKMYEPYILINYGSLIPEDRLNEFYQIFSCKNADSECFQNNNYFYDLDSSFHMLIVNACPNIYLRQNYELIQTQSERFRYMTGNVSNNRLEETFKEHVDIIVNCLQKDWNAAAEKLLLHLDESKKSTFKLVFDSMDSHDIGF
;
A
#
# COMPACT_ATOMS: atom_id res chain seq x y z
N ALA A 1 18.52 1.17 -22.22
CA ALA A 1 17.85 2.44 -21.86
C ALA A 1 18.67 3.08 -20.74
N LYS A 2 19.09 4.37 -20.89
CA LYS A 2 19.73 5.12 -19.80
C LYS A 2 18.70 5.27 -18.69
N THR A 3 18.88 4.58 -17.58
CA THR A 3 18.02 4.75 -16.40
C THR A 3 18.07 6.23 -15.99
N ASN A 4 16.91 6.87 -15.98
CA ASN A 4 16.84 8.27 -15.57
C ASN A 4 17.18 8.36 -14.07
N LEU A 5 18.31 8.99 -13.72
CA LEU A 5 18.78 9.12 -12.34
C LEU A 5 17.74 9.77 -11.42
N LYS A 6 16.88 10.63 -11.96
CA LYS A 6 15.78 11.23 -11.19
C LYS A 6 14.74 10.16 -10.79
N THR A 7 14.36 9.30 -11.73
CA THR A 7 13.42 8.19 -11.47
C THR A 7 14.03 7.16 -10.53
N LEU A 8 15.32 6.87 -10.68
CA LEU A 8 16.03 5.96 -9.79
C LEU A 8 16.06 6.50 -8.35
N ALA A 9 16.45 7.78 -8.17
CA ALA A 9 16.47 8.42 -6.87
C ALA A 9 15.07 8.43 -6.23
N TYR A 10 14.05 8.83 -6.99
CA TYR A 10 12.66 8.85 -6.53
C TYR A 10 12.19 7.47 -6.06
N ASN A 11 12.34 6.44 -6.89
CA ASN A 11 11.89 5.09 -6.53
C ASN A 11 12.65 4.54 -5.32
N SER A 12 13.97 4.75 -5.25
CA SER A 12 14.78 4.27 -4.14
C SER A 12 14.41 4.95 -2.82
N ILE A 13 14.23 6.26 -2.82
CA ILE A 13 13.83 7.00 -1.60
C ILE A 13 12.40 6.62 -1.19
N LYS A 14 11.48 6.56 -2.16
CA LYS A 14 10.09 6.17 -1.93
C LYS A 14 10.01 4.80 -1.28
N GLN A 15 10.73 3.82 -1.81
CA GLN A 15 10.74 2.46 -1.26
C GLN A 15 11.27 2.43 0.18
N LYS A 16 12.35 3.14 0.48
CA LYS A 16 12.89 3.25 1.86
C LYS A 16 11.92 3.88 2.84
N ILE A 17 11.09 4.83 2.40
CA ILE A 17 10.03 5.43 3.22
C ILE A 17 8.88 4.43 3.42
N ILE A 18 8.44 3.74 2.36
CA ILE A 18 7.35 2.76 2.42
C ILE A 18 7.70 1.61 3.36
N THR A 19 8.90 1.05 3.23
CA THR A 19 9.39 -0.08 4.05
C THR A 19 9.84 0.34 5.44
N CYS A 20 9.69 1.62 5.81
CA CYS A 20 10.16 2.19 7.08
C CYS A 20 11.68 2.04 7.33
N GLU A 21 12.50 1.78 6.30
CA GLU A 21 13.96 1.92 6.41
C GLU A 21 14.33 3.37 6.77
N TYR A 22 13.63 4.33 6.17
CA TYR A 22 13.54 5.70 6.66
C TYR A 22 12.29 5.81 7.54
N ALA A 23 12.48 5.62 8.85
CA ALA A 23 11.38 5.55 9.79
C ALA A 23 10.58 6.86 9.87
N PRO A 24 9.25 6.80 10.09
CA PRO A 24 8.42 7.98 10.30
C PRO A 24 8.96 8.88 11.41
N GLY A 25 8.93 10.20 11.21
CA GLY A 25 9.42 11.20 12.16
C GLY A 25 10.94 11.40 12.14
N THR A 26 11.71 10.57 11.43
CA THR A 26 13.16 10.75 11.34
C THR A 26 13.57 11.91 10.45
N TYR A 27 14.71 12.52 10.78
CA TYR A 27 15.32 13.59 9.98
C TYR A 27 16.44 13.02 9.13
N LEU A 28 16.42 13.32 7.85
CA LEU A 28 17.43 12.94 6.86
C LEU A 28 18.14 14.19 6.35
N SER A 29 19.39 14.05 5.90
CA SER A 29 20.09 15.08 5.16
C SER A 29 20.24 14.71 3.68
N GLU A 30 20.33 15.71 2.80
CA GLU A 30 20.61 15.45 1.38
C GLU A 30 21.94 14.70 1.21
N GLU A 31 22.93 15.00 2.06
CA GLU A 31 24.25 14.36 2.03
C GLU A 31 24.14 12.86 2.32
N LEU A 32 23.41 12.48 3.38
CA LEU A 32 23.14 11.08 3.70
C LEU A 32 22.53 10.34 2.52
N ILE A 33 21.50 10.94 1.89
CA ILE A 33 20.79 10.31 0.77
C ILE A 33 21.69 10.18 -0.46
N THR A 34 22.44 11.24 -0.80
CA THR A 34 23.38 11.20 -1.95
C THR A 34 24.46 10.17 -1.74
N ASP A 35 24.99 10.03 -0.51
CA ASP A 35 26.01 9.07 -0.18
C ASP A 35 25.51 7.63 -0.22
N GLN A 36 24.31 7.38 0.27
CA GLN A 36 23.70 6.05 0.22
C GLN A 36 23.37 5.61 -1.21
N LEU A 37 22.78 6.51 -2.01
CA LEU A 37 22.34 6.18 -3.36
C LEU A 37 23.46 6.27 -4.40
N LYS A 38 24.59 6.91 -4.08
CA LYS A 38 25.67 7.23 -5.02
C LYS A 38 25.17 8.03 -6.23
N ILE A 39 24.22 8.92 -6.02
CA ILE A 39 23.57 9.80 -6.99
C ILE A 39 23.89 11.25 -6.61
N SER A 40 24.14 12.11 -7.61
CA SER A 40 24.43 13.53 -7.35
C SER A 40 23.22 14.30 -6.76
N ARG A 41 23.48 15.48 -6.17
CA ARG A 41 22.46 16.25 -5.44
C ARG A 41 21.24 16.66 -6.29
N THR A 42 21.44 17.03 -7.55
CA THR A 42 20.34 17.53 -8.41
C THR A 42 19.19 16.52 -8.57
N PRO A 43 19.41 15.26 -9.05
CA PRO A 43 18.35 14.27 -9.15
C PRO A 43 17.75 13.87 -7.79
N VAL A 44 18.54 13.93 -6.71
CA VAL A 44 18.03 13.68 -5.36
C VAL A 44 17.06 14.78 -4.93
N ARG A 45 17.40 16.06 -5.14
CA ARG A 45 16.49 17.20 -4.84
C ARG A 45 15.20 17.14 -5.63
N ASP A 46 15.27 16.80 -6.92
CA ASP A 46 14.06 16.63 -7.74
C ASP A 46 13.17 15.50 -7.19
N ALA A 47 13.76 14.39 -6.78
CA ALA A 47 13.05 13.27 -6.15
C ALA A 47 12.42 13.68 -4.81
N LEU A 48 13.16 14.39 -3.97
CA LEU A 48 12.66 14.86 -2.67
C LEU A 48 11.50 15.84 -2.82
N SER A 49 11.60 16.80 -3.76
CA SER A 49 10.50 17.74 -4.03
C SER A 49 9.22 17.02 -4.49
N ARG A 50 9.35 15.97 -5.30
CA ARG A 50 8.20 15.15 -5.71
C ARG A 50 7.61 14.36 -4.55
N LEU A 51 8.44 13.74 -3.71
CA LEU A 51 8.00 12.99 -2.53
C LEU A 51 7.35 13.90 -1.47
N GLU A 52 7.78 15.16 -1.37
CA GLU A 52 7.12 16.17 -0.54
C GLU A 52 5.72 16.50 -1.07
N GLN A 53 5.54 16.66 -2.39
CA GLN A 53 4.22 16.84 -3.00
C GLN A 53 3.29 15.64 -2.79
N GLU A 54 3.85 14.44 -2.68
CA GLU A 54 3.12 13.21 -2.36
C GLU A 54 2.85 13.06 -0.84
N GLY A 55 3.33 13.99 0.00
CA GLY A 55 3.13 13.99 1.45
C GLY A 55 3.94 12.91 2.19
N LEU A 56 4.97 12.34 1.56
CA LEU A 56 5.82 11.29 2.14
C LEU A 56 6.95 11.85 3.02
N LEU A 57 7.32 13.08 2.78
CA LEU A 57 8.32 13.81 3.56
C LEU A 57 8.00 15.29 3.60
N GLU A 58 8.69 16.03 4.45
CA GLU A 58 8.58 17.47 4.61
C GLU A 58 9.99 18.07 4.62
N ILE A 59 10.27 19.01 3.70
CA ILE A 59 11.55 19.72 3.64
C ILE A 59 11.50 20.93 4.57
N ARG A 60 12.17 20.83 5.72
CA ARG A 60 12.20 21.90 6.73
C ARG A 60 13.46 22.73 6.62
N PRO A 61 13.36 24.04 6.32
CA PRO A 61 14.53 24.91 6.23
C PRO A 61 15.40 24.82 7.49
N LYS A 62 16.70 24.64 7.30
CA LYS A 62 17.73 24.51 8.38
C LYS A 62 17.60 23.27 9.29
N LYS A 63 16.52 22.47 9.18
CA LYS A 63 16.31 21.26 10.00
C LYS A 63 16.52 19.97 9.24
N GLY A 64 16.51 20.04 7.90
CA GLY A 64 16.65 18.85 7.03
C GLY A 64 15.32 18.34 6.48
N ILE A 65 15.28 17.08 6.14
CA ILE A 65 14.16 16.42 5.50
C ILE A 65 13.52 15.49 6.53
N MET A 66 12.29 15.75 6.92
CA MET A 66 11.56 14.91 7.87
C MET A 66 10.66 13.91 7.13
N VAL A 67 10.78 12.64 7.43
CA VAL A 67 9.82 11.62 6.97
C VAL A 67 8.49 11.84 7.71
N THR A 68 7.38 12.00 6.98
CA THR A 68 6.08 12.27 7.60
C THR A 68 5.64 11.12 8.52
N THR A 69 4.99 11.45 9.62
CA THR A 69 4.34 10.45 10.48
C THR A 69 2.96 10.10 9.93
N LEU A 70 2.44 8.95 10.35
CA LEU A 70 1.08 8.52 10.05
C LEU A 70 0.34 8.32 11.36
N SER A 71 -0.87 8.83 11.45
CA SER A 71 -1.71 8.78 12.66
C SER A 71 -2.92 7.85 12.47
N ILE A 72 -3.60 7.50 13.55
CA ILE A 72 -4.89 6.79 13.53
C ILE A 72 -5.92 7.52 12.65
N LYS A 73 -5.88 8.86 12.65
CA LYS A 73 -6.75 9.67 11.79
C LYS A 73 -6.48 9.39 10.30
N ASP A 74 -5.20 9.22 9.92
CA ASP A 74 -4.82 8.92 8.54
C ASP A 74 -5.33 7.54 8.12
N VAL A 75 -5.31 6.52 9.00
CA VAL A 75 -5.93 5.21 8.74
C VAL A 75 -7.41 5.38 8.37
N ASN A 76 -8.16 6.18 9.15
CA ASN A 76 -9.57 6.43 8.87
C ASN A 76 -9.76 7.05 7.48
N MET A 77 -9.01 8.09 7.15
CA MET A 77 -9.13 8.81 5.87
C MET A 77 -8.73 7.92 4.68
N ILE A 78 -7.71 7.09 4.82
CA ILE A 78 -7.28 6.14 3.78
C ILE A 78 -8.40 5.12 3.50
N PHE A 79 -8.94 4.47 4.53
CA PHE A 79 -10.00 3.48 4.35
C PHE A 79 -11.31 4.10 3.86
N GLU A 80 -11.62 5.35 4.22
CA GLU A 80 -12.76 6.10 3.67
C GLU A 80 -12.65 6.21 2.15
N ILE A 81 -11.49 6.64 1.63
CA ILE A 81 -11.25 6.75 0.18
C ILE A 81 -11.26 5.38 -0.49
N ARG A 82 -10.63 4.37 0.11
CA ARG A 82 -10.64 3.00 -0.44
C ARG A 82 -12.06 2.48 -0.63
N LYS A 83 -12.93 2.65 0.37
CA LYS A 83 -14.35 2.27 0.31
C LYS A 83 -15.17 3.05 -0.70
N MET A 84 -14.78 4.27 -1.03
CA MET A 84 -15.43 5.06 -2.08
C MET A 84 -14.97 4.62 -3.47
N TYR A 85 -13.68 4.33 -3.67
CA TYR A 85 -13.10 4.11 -4.98
C TYR A 85 -13.20 2.66 -5.44
N GLU A 86 -12.76 1.72 -4.62
CA GLU A 86 -12.64 0.32 -5.04
C GLU A 86 -13.98 -0.33 -5.39
N PRO A 87 -15.04 -0.23 -4.55
CA PRO A 87 -16.36 -0.78 -4.90
C PRO A 87 -16.98 -0.07 -6.11
N TYR A 88 -16.84 1.25 -6.20
CA TYR A 88 -17.31 2.02 -7.35
C TYR A 88 -16.67 1.51 -8.66
N ILE A 89 -15.37 1.22 -8.63
CA ILE A 89 -14.65 0.71 -9.80
C ILE A 89 -15.13 -0.70 -10.14
N LEU A 90 -15.32 -1.59 -9.17
CA LEU A 90 -15.86 -2.93 -9.43
C LEU A 90 -17.22 -2.87 -10.12
N ILE A 91 -18.14 -2.06 -9.62
CA ILE A 91 -19.49 -1.95 -10.18
C ILE A 91 -19.46 -1.40 -11.62
N ASN A 92 -18.65 -0.37 -11.86
CA ASN A 92 -18.69 0.35 -13.14
C ASN A 92 -17.70 -0.16 -14.20
N TYR A 93 -16.60 -0.76 -13.76
CA TYR A 93 -15.48 -1.15 -14.64
C TYR A 93 -14.97 -2.57 -14.38
N GLY A 94 -15.58 -3.34 -13.50
CA GLY A 94 -15.17 -4.71 -13.17
C GLY A 94 -15.09 -5.61 -14.42
N SER A 95 -16.00 -5.40 -15.38
CA SER A 95 -15.99 -6.13 -16.66
C SER A 95 -14.73 -5.91 -17.52
N LEU A 96 -13.91 -4.93 -17.20
CA LEU A 96 -12.63 -4.65 -17.85
C LEU A 96 -11.45 -5.35 -17.17
N ILE A 97 -11.66 -5.99 -16.03
CA ILE A 97 -10.61 -6.77 -15.35
C ILE A 97 -10.34 -8.02 -16.19
N PRO A 98 -9.07 -8.30 -16.58
CA PRO A 98 -8.73 -9.51 -17.30
C PRO A 98 -9.05 -10.77 -16.48
N GLU A 99 -9.81 -11.71 -17.06
CA GLU A 99 -10.25 -12.91 -16.36
C GLU A 99 -9.09 -13.85 -15.99
N ASP A 100 -8.06 -13.89 -16.82
CA ASP A 100 -6.81 -14.62 -16.54
C ASP A 100 -6.13 -14.12 -15.26
N ARG A 101 -6.10 -12.78 -15.04
CA ARG A 101 -5.55 -12.19 -13.83
C ARG A 101 -6.39 -12.53 -12.59
N LEU A 102 -7.71 -12.53 -12.71
CA LEU A 102 -8.58 -12.99 -11.61
C LEU A 102 -8.31 -14.45 -11.25
N ASN A 103 -8.16 -15.31 -12.26
CA ASN A 103 -7.84 -16.72 -12.04
C ASN A 103 -6.45 -16.94 -11.41
N GLU A 104 -5.44 -16.14 -11.79
CA GLU A 104 -4.13 -16.18 -11.13
C GLU A 104 -4.25 -15.87 -9.63
N PHE A 105 -4.91 -14.78 -9.26
CA PHE A 105 -5.13 -14.42 -7.85
C PHE A 105 -6.00 -15.45 -7.13
N TYR A 106 -7.01 -16.02 -7.80
CA TYR A 106 -7.80 -17.11 -7.24
C TYR A 106 -6.94 -18.30 -6.84
N GLN A 107 -6.04 -18.75 -7.70
CA GLN A 107 -5.13 -19.87 -7.42
C GLN A 107 -4.22 -19.56 -6.22
N ILE A 108 -3.67 -18.35 -6.16
CA ILE A 108 -2.78 -17.94 -5.07
C ILE A 108 -3.53 -17.91 -3.74
N PHE A 109 -4.68 -17.20 -3.67
CA PHE A 109 -5.42 -17.05 -2.42
C PHE A 109 -6.18 -18.32 -1.99
N SER A 110 -6.45 -19.25 -2.91
CA SER A 110 -7.03 -20.56 -2.57
C SER A 110 -6.02 -21.55 -2.04
N CYS A 111 -4.71 -21.24 -2.14
CA CYS A 111 -3.66 -22.13 -1.66
C CYS A 111 -3.62 -22.11 -0.13
N LYS A 112 -3.99 -23.24 0.50
CA LYS A 112 -4.01 -23.40 1.97
C LYS A 112 -2.70 -23.96 2.53
N ASN A 113 -1.61 -23.88 1.77
CA ASN A 113 -0.35 -24.43 2.23
C ASN A 113 0.32 -23.46 3.21
N ALA A 114 0.38 -23.83 4.49
CA ALA A 114 1.06 -23.04 5.53
C ALA A 114 2.57 -22.84 5.25
N ASP A 115 3.16 -23.69 4.42
CA ASP A 115 4.55 -23.57 3.96
C ASP A 115 4.71 -22.60 2.78
N SER A 116 3.60 -22.01 2.28
CA SER A 116 3.69 -21.03 1.21
C SER A 116 4.39 -19.75 1.67
N GLU A 117 5.09 -19.09 0.76
CA GLU A 117 5.84 -17.87 1.02
C GLU A 117 4.97 -16.78 1.66
N CYS A 118 3.66 -16.77 1.34
CA CYS A 118 2.70 -15.81 1.91
C CYS A 118 2.58 -15.90 3.44
N PHE A 119 2.70 -17.10 4.01
CA PHE A 119 2.61 -17.30 5.47
C PHE A 119 3.96 -17.15 6.18
N GLN A 120 5.05 -17.21 5.44
CA GLN A 120 6.41 -17.10 5.97
C GLN A 120 6.98 -15.67 5.85
N ASN A 121 6.46 -14.89 4.91
CA ASN A 121 6.98 -13.56 4.57
C ASN A 121 5.84 -12.54 4.44
N ASN A 122 5.62 -11.76 5.49
CA ASN A 122 4.58 -10.72 5.47
C ASN A 122 4.78 -9.67 4.37
N ASN A 123 6.01 -9.36 3.98
CA ASN A 123 6.27 -8.41 2.90
C ASN A 123 5.72 -8.95 1.58
N TYR A 124 5.92 -10.24 1.30
CA TYR A 124 5.35 -10.88 0.13
C TYR A 124 3.81 -10.84 0.14
N PHE A 125 3.21 -11.10 1.31
CA PHE A 125 1.75 -10.96 1.48
C PHE A 125 1.28 -9.53 1.21
N TYR A 126 1.96 -8.52 1.74
CA TYR A 126 1.59 -7.11 1.53
C TYR A 126 1.69 -6.68 0.07
N ASP A 127 2.71 -7.13 -0.65
CA ASP A 127 2.87 -6.87 -2.09
C ASP A 127 1.77 -7.55 -2.90
N LEU A 128 1.39 -8.78 -2.52
CA LEU A 128 0.32 -9.54 -3.16
C LEU A 128 -1.05 -8.87 -2.96
N ASP A 129 -1.37 -8.49 -1.72
CA ASP A 129 -2.60 -7.77 -1.37
C ASP A 129 -2.68 -6.43 -2.11
N SER A 130 -1.59 -5.66 -2.12
CA SER A 130 -1.50 -4.41 -2.87
C SER A 130 -1.74 -4.62 -4.36
N SER A 131 -1.16 -5.67 -4.93
CA SER A 131 -1.29 -6.00 -6.35
C SER A 131 -2.72 -6.40 -6.71
N PHE A 132 -3.43 -7.10 -5.83
CA PHE A 132 -4.85 -7.45 -6.02
C PHE A 132 -5.75 -6.20 -6.03
N HIS A 133 -5.61 -5.32 -5.05
CA HIS A 133 -6.38 -4.07 -5.02
C HIS A 133 -6.05 -3.16 -6.23
N MET A 134 -4.79 -3.10 -6.63
CA MET A 134 -4.38 -2.35 -7.82
C MET A 134 -4.90 -2.99 -9.13
N LEU A 135 -5.09 -4.31 -9.19
CA LEU A 135 -5.76 -4.94 -10.34
C LEU A 135 -7.17 -4.38 -10.52
N ILE A 136 -7.93 -4.25 -9.44
CA ILE A 136 -9.27 -3.65 -9.45
C ILE A 136 -9.20 -2.20 -9.93
N VAL A 137 -8.35 -1.39 -9.30
CA VAL A 137 -8.25 0.05 -9.59
C VAL A 137 -7.78 0.32 -11.02
N ASN A 138 -6.88 -0.49 -11.54
CA ASN A 138 -6.36 -0.34 -12.91
C ASN A 138 -7.39 -0.69 -13.99
N ALA A 139 -8.50 -1.36 -13.67
CA ALA A 139 -9.61 -1.56 -14.59
C ALA A 139 -10.33 -0.24 -14.94
N CYS A 140 -10.22 0.78 -14.07
CA CYS A 140 -10.83 2.07 -14.33
C CYS A 140 -10.09 2.83 -15.46
N PRO A 141 -10.76 3.24 -16.55
CA PRO A 141 -10.13 4.01 -17.61
C PRO A 141 -9.83 5.46 -17.23
N ASN A 142 -10.43 5.98 -16.14
CA ASN A 142 -10.20 7.34 -15.66
C ASN A 142 -8.81 7.48 -15.03
N ILE A 143 -7.90 8.11 -15.78
CA ILE A 143 -6.50 8.32 -15.35
C ILE A 143 -6.40 9.14 -14.06
N TYR A 144 -7.27 10.14 -13.86
CA TYR A 144 -7.25 10.99 -12.68
C TYR A 144 -7.61 10.19 -11.42
N LEU A 145 -8.59 9.29 -11.51
CA LEU A 145 -8.96 8.42 -10.42
C LEU A 145 -7.80 7.50 -10.04
N ARG A 146 -7.16 6.85 -11.02
CA ARG A 146 -6.01 5.97 -10.76
C ARG A 146 -4.85 6.71 -10.12
N GLN A 147 -4.47 7.88 -10.66
CA GLN A 147 -3.37 8.67 -10.11
C GLN A 147 -3.62 9.13 -8.68
N ASN A 148 -4.85 9.53 -8.34
CA ASN A 148 -5.20 9.88 -6.97
C ASN A 148 -5.15 8.66 -6.05
N TYR A 149 -5.59 7.50 -6.53
CA TYR A 149 -5.56 6.27 -5.74
C TYR A 149 -4.14 5.76 -5.47
N GLU A 150 -3.17 5.99 -6.37
CA GLU A 150 -1.76 5.62 -6.14
C GLU A 150 -1.17 6.26 -4.87
N LEU A 151 -1.57 7.49 -4.54
CA LEU A 151 -1.16 8.14 -3.29
C LEU A 151 -1.75 7.42 -2.07
N ILE A 152 -3.01 7.05 -2.15
CA ILE A 152 -3.72 6.33 -1.09
C ILE A 152 -3.10 4.94 -0.89
N GLN A 153 -2.80 4.24 -1.98
CA GLN A 153 -2.13 2.95 -1.95
C GLN A 153 -0.76 3.03 -1.26
N THR A 154 0.04 4.04 -1.62
CA THR A 154 1.36 4.27 -0.99
C THR A 154 1.24 4.47 0.52
N GLN A 155 0.28 5.23 1.00
CA GLN A 155 0.06 5.44 2.43
C GLN A 155 -0.47 4.17 3.11
N SER A 156 -1.34 3.41 2.43
CA SER A 156 -1.83 2.12 2.91
C SER A 156 -0.69 1.10 3.11
N GLU A 157 0.24 1.02 2.16
CA GLU A 157 1.45 0.18 2.26
C GLU A 157 2.32 0.59 3.45
N ARG A 158 2.58 1.89 3.63
CA ARG A 158 3.36 2.38 4.79
C ARG A 158 2.77 1.93 6.12
N PHE A 159 1.44 2.01 6.29
CA PHE A 159 0.80 1.53 7.50
C PHE A 159 1.07 0.05 7.77
N ARG A 160 1.02 -0.79 6.74
CA ARG A 160 1.29 -2.23 6.86
C ARG A 160 2.71 -2.49 7.35
N TYR A 161 3.70 -1.80 6.76
CA TYR A 161 5.09 -1.92 7.19
C TYR A 161 5.32 -1.35 8.61
N MET A 162 4.62 -0.26 8.97
CA MET A 162 4.72 0.32 10.32
C MET A 162 4.14 -0.56 11.42
N THR A 163 3.00 -1.19 11.16
CA THR A 163 2.27 -1.98 12.17
C THR A 163 2.82 -3.38 12.36
N GLY A 164 3.79 -3.79 11.52
CA GLY A 164 4.45 -5.09 11.66
C GLY A 164 3.61 -6.26 11.20
N ASN A 165 3.84 -7.43 11.78
CA ASN A 165 3.34 -8.69 11.28
C ASN A 165 1.86 -8.90 11.59
N VAL A 166 1.09 -9.19 10.55
CA VAL A 166 -0.27 -9.72 10.67
C VAL A 166 -0.20 -11.17 11.16
N SER A 167 -1.12 -11.57 12.04
CA SER A 167 -1.19 -12.95 12.50
C SER A 167 -1.61 -13.91 11.37
N ASN A 168 -1.12 -15.15 11.41
CA ASN A 168 -1.48 -16.17 10.41
C ASN A 168 -3.00 -16.37 10.29
N ASN A 169 -3.72 -16.27 11.41
CA ASN A 169 -5.19 -16.37 11.39
C ASN A 169 -5.81 -15.25 10.56
N ARG A 170 -5.33 -13.99 10.70
CA ARG A 170 -5.82 -12.86 9.89
C ARG A 170 -5.43 -12.98 8.42
N LEU A 171 -4.25 -13.54 8.11
CA LEU A 171 -3.85 -13.86 6.74
C LEU A 171 -4.84 -14.85 6.08
N GLU A 172 -5.17 -15.93 6.78
CA GLU A 172 -6.15 -16.92 6.28
C GLU A 172 -7.53 -16.30 6.05
N GLU A 173 -7.99 -15.45 6.96
CA GLU A 173 -9.25 -14.72 6.82
C GLU A 173 -9.21 -13.81 5.59
N THR A 174 -8.13 -13.04 5.42
CA THR A 174 -7.94 -12.15 4.27
C THR A 174 -7.96 -12.93 2.95
N PHE A 175 -7.33 -14.10 2.90
CA PHE A 175 -7.35 -14.94 1.69
C PHE A 175 -8.75 -15.41 1.36
N LYS A 176 -9.54 -15.84 2.36
CA LYS A 176 -10.95 -16.23 2.16
C LYS A 176 -11.78 -15.04 1.65
N GLU A 177 -11.58 -13.85 2.23
CA GLU A 177 -12.25 -12.63 1.80
C GLU A 177 -11.91 -12.29 0.33
N HIS A 178 -10.64 -12.39 -0.06
CA HIS A 178 -10.23 -12.16 -1.45
C HIS A 178 -10.80 -13.21 -2.41
N VAL A 179 -10.81 -14.49 -2.04
CA VAL A 179 -11.46 -15.56 -2.83
C VAL A 179 -12.93 -15.25 -3.04
N ASP A 180 -13.66 -14.85 -1.99
CA ASP A 180 -15.07 -14.48 -2.10
C ASP A 180 -15.29 -13.33 -3.09
N ILE A 181 -14.44 -12.29 -3.07
CA ILE A 181 -14.51 -11.18 -4.03
C ILE A 181 -14.27 -11.71 -5.46
N ILE A 182 -13.22 -12.49 -5.67
CA ILE A 182 -12.82 -13.00 -6.98
C ILE A 182 -13.91 -13.91 -7.57
N VAL A 183 -14.50 -14.80 -6.77
CA VAL A 183 -15.57 -15.71 -7.21
C VAL A 183 -16.75 -14.89 -7.75
N ASN A 184 -17.18 -13.84 -7.06
CA ASN A 184 -18.25 -12.97 -7.56
C ASN A 184 -17.84 -12.21 -8.82
N CYS A 185 -16.58 -11.77 -8.93
CA CYS A 185 -16.06 -11.16 -10.17
C CYS A 185 -16.11 -12.14 -11.36
N LEU A 186 -15.69 -13.39 -11.16
CA LEU A 186 -15.71 -14.44 -12.19
C LEU A 186 -17.15 -14.80 -12.62
N GLN A 187 -18.11 -14.71 -11.68
CA GLN A 187 -19.54 -14.86 -11.96
C GLN A 187 -20.16 -13.60 -12.60
N LYS A 188 -19.37 -12.52 -12.76
CA LYS A 188 -19.79 -11.22 -13.26
C LYS A 188 -20.87 -10.54 -12.42
N ASP A 189 -20.98 -10.91 -11.15
CA ASP A 189 -21.83 -10.24 -10.17
C ASP A 189 -21.03 -9.12 -9.47
N TRP A 190 -20.94 -7.99 -10.18
CA TRP A 190 -20.14 -6.85 -9.73
C TRP A 190 -20.68 -6.20 -8.46
N ASN A 191 -21.98 -6.27 -8.22
CA ASN A 191 -22.59 -5.75 -7.00
C ASN A 191 -22.23 -6.61 -5.81
N ALA A 192 -22.38 -7.94 -5.90
CA ALA A 192 -21.97 -8.86 -4.84
C ALA A 192 -20.46 -8.78 -4.59
N ALA A 193 -19.62 -8.67 -5.64
CA ALA A 193 -18.19 -8.47 -5.50
C ALA A 193 -17.85 -7.19 -4.72
N ALA A 194 -18.55 -6.09 -5.03
CA ALA A 194 -18.37 -4.80 -4.35
C ALA A 194 -18.81 -4.86 -2.86
N GLU A 195 -19.89 -5.55 -2.55
CA GLU A 195 -20.33 -5.79 -1.16
C GLU A 195 -19.29 -6.60 -0.38
N LYS A 196 -18.75 -7.68 -0.97
CA LYS A 196 -17.67 -8.46 -0.36
C LYS A 196 -16.42 -7.63 -0.15
N LEU A 197 -16.05 -6.79 -1.12
CA LEU A 197 -14.92 -5.88 -1.00
C LEU A 197 -15.11 -4.84 0.12
N LEU A 198 -16.31 -4.28 0.29
CA LEU A 198 -16.61 -3.38 1.41
C LEU A 198 -16.42 -4.06 2.76
N LEU A 199 -16.93 -5.30 2.90
CA LEU A 199 -16.74 -6.09 4.15
C LEU A 199 -15.25 -6.36 4.41
N HIS A 200 -14.51 -6.77 3.39
CA HIS A 200 -13.05 -6.95 3.47
C HIS A 200 -12.34 -5.67 3.94
N LEU A 201 -12.66 -4.51 3.37
CA LEU A 201 -12.07 -3.23 3.76
C LEU A 201 -12.41 -2.84 5.20
N ASP A 202 -13.61 -3.19 5.70
CA ASP A 202 -13.99 -2.98 7.09
C ASP A 202 -13.18 -3.86 8.05
N GLU A 203 -13.00 -5.14 7.74
CA GLU A 203 -12.19 -6.05 8.57
C GLU A 203 -10.70 -5.67 8.51
N SER A 204 -10.19 -5.30 7.34
CA SER A 204 -8.83 -4.80 7.18
C SER A 204 -8.58 -3.53 8.00
N LYS A 205 -9.54 -2.60 8.02
CA LYS A 205 -9.48 -1.40 8.86
C LYS A 205 -9.42 -1.75 10.34
N LYS A 206 -10.30 -2.64 10.83
CA LYS A 206 -10.31 -3.08 12.23
C LYS A 206 -8.99 -3.74 12.63
N SER A 207 -8.46 -4.61 11.76
CA SER A 207 -7.17 -5.25 11.97
C SER A 207 -6.03 -4.22 12.07
N THR A 208 -6.00 -3.23 11.16
CA THR A 208 -5.00 -2.16 11.18
C THR A 208 -5.08 -1.35 12.47
N PHE A 209 -6.27 -1.00 12.94
CA PHE A 209 -6.44 -0.31 14.22
C PHE A 209 -5.91 -1.12 15.40
N LYS A 210 -6.24 -2.41 15.45
CA LYS A 210 -5.75 -3.30 16.51
C LYS A 210 -4.22 -3.30 16.55
N LEU A 211 -3.56 -3.46 15.41
CA LEU A 211 -2.10 -3.46 15.32
C LEU A 211 -1.49 -2.12 15.77
N VAL A 212 -2.11 -0.99 15.40
CA VAL A 212 -1.65 0.34 15.84
C VAL A 212 -1.78 0.49 17.36
N PHE A 213 -2.89 0.06 17.97
CA PHE A 213 -3.06 0.12 19.43
C PHE A 213 -2.09 -0.81 20.15
N ASP A 214 -1.93 -2.05 19.70
CA ASP A 214 -1.01 -3.01 20.29
C ASP A 214 0.45 -2.49 20.25
N SER A 215 0.81 -1.77 19.19
CA SER A 215 2.13 -1.15 19.05
C SER A 215 2.34 0.07 19.96
N MET A 216 1.29 0.84 20.25
CA MET A 216 1.33 1.95 21.20
C MET A 216 1.55 1.47 22.64
N ASP A 217 0.91 0.37 23.02
CA ASP A 217 1.05 -0.22 24.35
C ASP A 217 2.45 -0.84 24.58
N SER A 218 3.11 -1.27 23.52
CA SER A 218 4.46 -1.87 23.61
C SER A 218 5.63 -0.86 23.68
N HIS A 219 5.39 0.44 23.65
CA HIS A 219 6.38 1.53 23.65
C HIS A 219 7.38 1.54 22.47
N ASP A 220 7.14 0.76 21.41
CA ASP A 220 8.10 0.56 20.33
C ASP A 220 7.92 1.49 19.10
N ILE A 221 6.86 2.30 19.06
CA ILE A 221 6.66 3.25 17.96
C ILE A 221 6.53 4.67 18.52
N GLY A 222 7.56 5.49 18.33
CA GLY A 222 7.50 6.94 18.57
C GLY A 222 6.58 7.60 17.53
N PHE A 223 5.40 8.03 17.94
CA PHE A 223 4.49 8.89 17.19
C PHE A 223 4.81 10.37 17.39
#